data_01206aada661ccbd5ab526010f278662
#
_entry.id   01206aada661ccbd5ab526010f278662
#
_cell.length_a   1.000
_cell.length_b   1.000
_cell.length_c   1.000
_cell.angle_alpha   90.00
_cell.angle_beta   90.00
_cell.angle_gamma   90.00
#
_symmetry.space_group_name_H-M   'P 1'
#
loop_
_entity.id
_entity.type
_entity.pdbx_description
1 polymer ?
#
loop_
_entity_poly.entity_id
_entity_poly.type
_entity_poly.pdbx_seq_one_letter_code
_entity_poly.pdbx_strand_id
1 'polypeptide(L)'
;MNPDDIGFLGVRDLTALYRSRKLSPVEVVKAILARIERIEPRVNAMMRLTPDIALAAAKRSETVFMQREKPRLLEGIPFTIKDLQHTKGVQTDFASAVTQGTIPDVDAPCVSRLYAAGGMMLGKTTSAAEWGWKGVSEAPISGITHNPWGHGLNAGASSSGAGVGAACGYGPLHQGGDGAGSIRMPAHFSGVYGFKPTHGRVASWPMSNNELATHIGPLTRSVADAALMTEAMAGPHPWDYTSLEAPPQHYAGQLKAASMRGKRIAYSPDLGHARVDPEVAEAVARAIHVFEDMGAIIEEVSPVWGKLGPELIRFFWPAVFAGRSEHLAQYANRMDPGFVAMLRQNAQVTTAQYMQMRTRRFDYVQQIHDFMEGYDFLLTPAVSVAAFPANRLQPAHWPQHDWDWLMWAEFSYPFNWSGSPAASLPCGFTPAGLPVGLQIVGRRFDDLGVLQASAAFEEARPWAHLRPPLAQ
;
A
#
# COMPACT_ATOMS: atom_id res chain seq x y z
N MET A 1 16.75 -23.95 11.27
CA MET A 1 16.31 -22.55 11.12
C MET A 1 15.41 -22.20 12.30
N ASN A 2 15.56 -21.04 12.90
CA ASN A 2 14.66 -20.60 13.96
C ASN A 2 13.24 -20.41 13.35
N PRO A 3 12.17 -21.00 13.95
CA PRO A 3 10.80 -20.80 13.48
C PRO A 3 10.40 -19.32 13.32
N ASP A 4 10.93 -18.44 14.17
CA ASP A 4 10.69 -17.01 14.09
C ASP A 4 11.26 -16.34 12.83
N ASP A 5 12.32 -16.87 12.24
CA ASP A 5 12.92 -16.34 11.02
C ASP A 5 12.13 -16.73 9.77
N ILE A 6 11.34 -17.80 9.83
CA ILE A 6 10.56 -18.31 8.69
C ILE A 6 9.59 -17.24 8.15
N GLY A 7 8.93 -16.51 9.04
CA GLY A 7 7.99 -15.45 8.66
C GLY A 7 8.64 -14.27 7.92
N PHE A 8 9.95 -14.16 8.00
CA PHE A 8 10.74 -13.09 7.37
C PHE A 8 11.44 -13.52 6.06
N LEU A 9 11.31 -14.77 5.65
CA LEU A 9 11.88 -15.24 4.38
C LEU A 9 11.12 -14.62 3.20
N GLY A 10 11.88 -14.24 2.16
CA GLY A 10 11.33 -13.78 0.89
C GLY A 10 10.86 -14.95 0.00
N VAL A 11 10.14 -14.61 -1.06
CA VAL A 11 9.60 -15.59 -2.03
C VAL A 11 10.71 -16.48 -2.60
N ARG A 12 11.86 -15.89 -2.97
CA ARG A 12 12.99 -16.62 -3.54
C ARG A 12 13.58 -17.63 -2.56
N ASP A 13 13.76 -17.22 -1.30
CA ASP A 13 14.32 -18.08 -0.27
C ASP A 13 13.38 -19.25 0.05
N LEU A 14 12.09 -18.99 0.24
CA LEU A 14 11.08 -20.02 0.45
C LEU A 14 11.07 -21.03 -0.71
N THR A 15 11.03 -20.54 -1.95
CA THR A 15 11.03 -21.40 -3.15
C THR A 15 12.30 -22.28 -3.21
N ALA A 16 13.47 -21.73 -2.89
CA ALA A 16 14.72 -22.48 -2.88
C ALA A 16 14.73 -23.56 -1.79
N LEU A 17 14.20 -23.26 -0.59
CA LEU A 17 14.08 -24.21 0.51
C LEU A 17 13.08 -25.33 0.18
N TYR A 18 11.95 -25.01 -0.47
CA TYR A 18 10.98 -26.02 -0.93
C TYR A 18 11.59 -26.95 -1.99
N ARG A 19 12.26 -26.39 -3.01
CA ARG A 19 12.93 -27.19 -4.05
C ARG A 19 14.00 -28.11 -3.49
N SER A 20 14.74 -27.65 -2.47
CA SER A 20 15.77 -28.45 -1.80
C SER A 20 15.19 -29.37 -0.69
N ARG A 21 13.88 -29.34 -0.45
CA ARG A 21 13.17 -30.09 0.60
C ARG A 21 13.72 -29.87 2.02
N LYS A 22 14.30 -28.68 2.26
CA LYS A 22 14.78 -28.27 3.58
C LYS A 22 13.69 -27.65 4.43
N LEU A 23 12.56 -27.27 3.80
CA LEU A 23 11.37 -26.72 4.42
C LEU A 23 10.17 -27.09 3.55
N SER A 24 8.99 -27.29 4.14
CA SER A 24 7.76 -27.52 3.39
C SER A 24 6.80 -26.33 3.49
N PRO A 25 5.90 -26.14 2.49
CA PRO A 25 4.82 -25.14 2.59
C PRO A 25 3.95 -25.30 3.83
N VAL A 26 3.74 -26.54 4.30
CA VAL A 26 2.96 -26.85 5.52
C VAL A 26 3.68 -26.34 6.77
N GLU A 27 4.99 -26.56 6.88
CA GLU A 27 5.80 -26.05 7.99
C GLU A 27 5.81 -24.52 8.01
N VAL A 28 5.92 -23.88 6.85
CA VAL A 28 5.89 -22.41 6.72
C VAL A 28 4.56 -21.83 7.19
N VAL A 29 3.43 -22.37 6.72
CA VAL A 29 2.10 -21.88 7.16
C VAL A 29 1.93 -22.05 8.66
N LYS A 30 2.31 -23.21 9.24
CA LYS A 30 2.23 -23.45 10.69
C LYS A 30 3.09 -22.45 11.48
N ALA A 31 4.33 -22.24 11.05
CA ALA A 31 5.24 -21.30 11.72
C ALA A 31 4.70 -19.86 11.68
N ILE A 32 4.17 -19.42 10.53
CA ILE A 32 3.60 -18.08 10.40
C ILE A 32 2.32 -17.93 11.22
N LEU A 33 1.41 -18.91 11.22
CA LEU A 33 0.20 -18.85 12.05
C LEU A 33 0.54 -18.79 13.54
N ALA A 34 1.49 -19.58 14.02
CA ALA A 34 1.96 -19.50 15.40
C ALA A 34 2.60 -18.14 15.73
N ARG A 35 3.34 -17.56 14.77
CA ARG A 35 3.88 -16.20 14.90
C ARG A 35 2.77 -15.16 15.00
N ILE A 36 1.75 -15.23 14.14
CA ILE A 36 0.59 -14.33 14.16
C ILE A 36 -0.09 -14.43 15.54
N GLU A 37 -0.40 -15.63 16.01
CA GLU A 37 -1.05 -15.85 17.32
C GLU A 37 -0.30 -15.15 18.47
N ARG A 38 1.02 -15.18 18.45
CA ARG A 38 1.86 -14.55 19.48
C ARG A 38 1.94 -13.03 19.37
N ILE A 39 1.95 -12.47 18.16
CA ILE A 39 2.20 -11.04 17.91
C ILE A 39 0.90 -10.25 17.79
N GLU A 40 -0.14 -10.85 17.26
CA GLU A 40 -1.42 -10.20 16.93
C GLU A 40 -2.06 -9.44 18.11
N PRO A 41 -2.01 -9.93 19.36
CA PRO A 41 -2.55 -9.17 20.51
C PRO A 41 -1.86 -7.81 20.75
N ARG A 42 -0.67 -7.60 20.21
CA ARG A 42 0.10 -6.34 20.34
C ARG A 42 -0.10 -5.39 19.16
N VAL A 43 -0.50 -5.90 17.99
CA VAL A 43 -0.53 -5.10 16.75
C VAL A 43 -1.91 -4.99 16.12
N ASN A 44 -2.80 -5.98 16.28
CA ASN A 44 -4.15 -6.00 15.71
C ASN A 44 -4.15 -5.74 14.18
N ALA A 45 -3.39 -6.54 13.44
CA ALA A 45 -3.19 -6.37 12.00
C ALA A 45 -4.11 -7.27 11.14
N MET A 46 -4.70 -8.32 11.75
CA MET A 46 -5.55 -9.28 11.05
C MET A 46 -7.02 -9.08 11.40
N MET A 47 -7.82 -8.77 10.41
CA MET A 47 -9.28 -8.74 10.56
C MET A 47 -9.83 -10.15 10.73
N ARG A 48 -9.24 -11.13 10.03
CA ARG A 48 -9.69 -12.52 10.02
C ARG A 48 -8.60 -13.46 9.54
N LEU A 49 -8.35 -14.53 10.25
CA LEU A 49 -7.50 -15.64 9.79
C LEU A 49 -8.31 -16.69 9.03
N THR A 50 -7.65 -17.38 8.09
CA THR A 50 -8.21 -18.47 7.30
C THR A 50 -7.28 -19.70 7.33
N PRO A 51 -7.01 -20.26 8.53
CA PRO A 51 -6.01 -21.32 8.70
C PRO A 51 -6.33 -22.58 7.88
N ASP A 52 -7.59 -22.98 7.78
CA ASP A 52 -7.99 -24.17 7.02
C ASP A 52 -7.73 -24.00 5.52
N ILE A 53 -8.02 -22.80 4.97
CA ILE A 53 -7.74 -22.45 3.55
C ILE A 53 -6.22 -22.49 3.32
N ALA A 54 -5.46 -21.86 4.20
CA ALA A 54 -4.00 -21.81 4.10
C ALA A 54 -3.36 -23.21 4.17
N LEU A 55 -3.75 -24.02 5.15
CA LEU A 55 -3.22 -25.36 5.33
C LEU A 55 -3.63 -26.32 4.19
N ALA A 56 -4.85 -26.21 3.68
CA ALA A 56 -5.28 -27.00 2.52
C ALA A 56 -4.47 -26.64 1.27
N ALA A 57 -4.20 -25.33 1.03
CA ALA A 57 -3.34 -24.87 -0.04
C ALA A 57 -1.88 -25.34 0.16
N ALA A 58 -1.36 -25.27 1.38
CA ALA A 58 -0.01 -25.70 1.70
C ALA A 58 0.22 -27.19 1.41
N LYS A 59 -0.73 -28.05 1.76
CA LYS A 59 -0.67 -29.50 1.46
C LYS A 59 -0.63 -29.77 -0.05
N ARG A 60 -1.41 -29.02 -0.85
CA ARG A 60 -1.36 -29.13 -2.32
C ARG A 60 0.00 -28.71 -2.87
N SER A 61 0.52 -27.57 -2.42
CA SER A 61 1.85 -27.10 -2.85
C SER A 61 2.98 -28.04 -2.40
N GLU A 62 2.91 -28.62 -1.21
CA GLU A 62 3.87 -29.61 -0.74
C GLU A 62 3.93 -30.81 -1.70
N THR A 63 2.77 -31.30 -2.19
CA THR A 63 2.69 -32.37 -3.18
C THR A 63 3.41 -32.01 -4.48
N VAL A 64 3.23 -30.78 -4.99
CA VAL A 64 3.92 -30.28 -6.21
C VAL A 64 5.44 -30.37 -6.05
N PHE A 65 6.00 -29.91 -4.92
CA PHE A 65 7.44 -29.96 -4.67
C PHE A 65 7.94 -31.40 -4.44
N MET A 66 7.17 -32.24 -3.76
CA MET A 66 7.53 -33.65 -3.52
C MET A 66 7.53 -34.48 -4.82
N GLN A 67 6.61 -34.23 -5.73
CA GLN A 67 6.53 -34.89 -7.04
C GLN A 67 7.43 -34.28 -8.09
N ARG A 68 8.15 -33.20 -7.76
CA ARG A 68 9.03 -32.46 -8.68
C ARG A 68 8.28 -31.88 -9.89
N GLU A 69 7.02 -31.57 -9.73
CA GLU A 69 6.27 -30.86 -10.76
C GLU A 69 6.81 -29.44 -10.95
N LYS A 70 6.49 -28.84 -12.12
CA LYS A 70 6.85 -27.43 -12.37
C LYS A 70 6.00 -26.50 -11.47
N PRO A 71 6.62 -25.82 -10.48
CA PRO A 71 5.85 -24.94 -9.61
C PRO A 71 5.34 -23.72 -10.37
N ARG A 72 4.18 -23.21 -9.98
CA ARG A 72 3.62 -21.93 -10.43
C ARG A 72 4.45 -20.77 -9.88
N LEU A 73 4.18 -19.54 -10.30
CA LEU A 73 4.97 -18.35 -9.95
C LEU A 73 5.09 -18.13 -8.43
N LEU A 74 4.02 -18.33 -7.69
CA LEU A 74 3.94 -18.16 -6.21
C LEU A 74 3.59 -19.48 -5.51
N GLU A 75 3.98 -20.62 -6.06
CA GLU A 75 3.66 -21.93 -5.49
C GLU A 75 4.11 -22.07 -4.03
N GLY A 76 3.16 -22.26 -3.13
CA GLY A 76 3.45 -22.41 -1.71
C GLY A 76 3.87 -21.13 -0.99
N ILE A 77 3.62 -19.97 -1.56
CA ILE A 77 3.98 -18.69 -0.94
C ILE A 77 2.79 -18.10 -0.18
N PRO A 78 2.96 -17.81 1.12
CA PRO A 78 1.92 -17.18 1.94
C PRO A 78 1.61 -15.74 1.49
N PHE A 79 0.33 -15.38 1.51
CA PHE A 79 -0.11 -14.00 1.29
C PHE A 79 -1.30 -13.61 2.17
N THR A 80 -1.52 -12.31 2.34
CA THR A 80 -2.72 -11.74 2.98
C THR A 80 -3.47 -10.82 2.03
N ILE A 81 -4.77 -10.63 2.27
CA ILE A 81 -5.65 -9.79 1.48
C ILE A 81 -6.27 -8.70 2.37
N LYS A 82 -6.19 -7.45 1.93
CA LYS A 82 -6.88 -6.33 2.59
C LYS A 82 -8.39 -6.58 2.67
N ASP A 83 -9.01 -6.23 3.80
CA ASP A 83 -10.45 -6.45 4.01
C ASP A 83 -11.36 -5.49 3.21
N LEU A 84 -10.86 -4.93 2.12
CA LEU A 84 -11.60 -4.19 1.10
C LEU A 84 -11.67 -4.94 -0.25
N GLN A 85 -11.16 -6.18 -0.33
CA GLN A 85 -11.21 -6.98 -1.55
C GLN A 85 -12.12 -8.18 -1.36
N HIS A 86 -13.07 -8.37 -2.26
CA HIS A 86 -13.92 -9.55 -2.28
C HIS A 86 -13.08 -10.83 -2.29
N THR A 87 -13.43 -11.74 -1.39
CA THR A 87 -12.81 -13.07 -1.29
C THR A 87 -13.94 -14.07 -1.13
N LYS A 88 -14.14 -14.91 -2.12
CA LYS A 88 -15.26 -15.86 -2.17
C LYS A 88 -15.32 -16.73 -0.93
N GLY A 89 -16.49 -16.72 -0.26
CA GLY A 89 -16.73 -17.51 0.94
C GLY A 89 -16.03 -17.03 2.21
N VAL A 90 -15.28 -15.91 2.14
CA VAL A 90 -14.59 -15.31 3.29
C VAL A 90 -15.21 -13.95 3.60
N GLN A 91 -15.71 -13.79 4.81
CA GLN A 91 -16.32 -12.54 5.24
C GLN A 91 -15.39 -11.34 4.98
N THR A 92 -15.95 -10.28 4.39
CA THR A 92 -15.27 -9.05 4.01
C THR A 92 -16.13 -7.88 4.48
N ASP A 93 -15.67 -7.18 5.52
CA ASP A 93 -16.48 -6.20 6.24
C ASP A 93 -16.27 -4.75 5.76
N PHE A 94 -15.29 -4.50 4.90
CA PHE A 94 -14.93 -3.16 4.38
C PHE A 94 -14.66 -2.13 5.48
N ALA A 95 -14.26 -2.60 6.67
CA ALA A 95 -14.03 -1.81 7.87
C ALA A 95 -15.22 -0.90 8.24
N SER A 96 -16.46 -1.32 7.95
CA SER A 96 -17.69 -0.56 8.18
C SER A 96 -18.80 -1.41 8.83
N ALA A 97 -19.49 -0.81 9.79
CA ALA A 97 -20.67 -1.43 10.41
C ALA A 97 -21.84 -1.63 9.41
N VAL A 98 -21.84 -0.89 8.30
CA VAL A 98 -22.86 -1.00 7.24
C VAL A 98 -22.74 -2.32 6.48
N THR A 99 -21.51 -2.77 6.25
CA THR A 99 -21.21 -3.96 5.46
C THR A 99 -20.71 -5.14 6.29
N GLN A 100 -20.73 -5.01 7.61
CA GLN A 100 -20.31 -6.05 8.54
C GLN A 100 -21.10 -7.35 8.32
N GLY A 101 -20.38 -8.47 8.18
CA GLY A 101 -20.99 -9.78 7.93
C GLY A 101 -21.14 -10.13 6.44
N THR A 102 -20.73 -9.28 5.52
CA THR A 102 -20.78 -9.57 4.07
C THR A 102 -19.87 -10.74 3.71
N ILE A 103 -20.43 -11.76 3.06
CA ILE A 103 -19.68 -12.91 2.51
C ILE A 103 -19.80 -12.86 1.00
N PRO A 104 -18.74 -12.46 0.26
CA PRO A 104 -18.76 -12.44 -1.20
C PRO A 104 -18.91 -13.83 -1.81
N ASP A 105 -19.60 -13.92 -2.93
CA ASP A 105 -19.75 -15.14 -3.76
C ASP A 105 -18.72 -15.24 -4.88
N VAL A 106 -17.91 -14.19 -5.07
CA VAL A 106 -16.83 -14.09 -6.06
C VAL A 106 -15.53 -13.59 -5.44
N ASP A 107 -14.40 -13.93 -6.07
CA ASP A 107 -13.11 -13.34 -5.77
C ASP A 107 -12.90 -12.07 -6.60
N ALA A 108 -12.27 -11.06 -6.00
CA ALA A 108 -11.70 -9.95 -6.76
C ALA A 108 -10.59 -10.47 -7.70
N PRO A 109 -10.34 -9.81 -8.86
CA PRO A 109 -9.35 -10.27 -9.84
C PRO A 109 -7.95 -10.51 -9.27
N CYS A 110 -7.48 -9.66 -8.36
CA CYS A 110 -6.19 -9.84 -7.72
C CYS A 110 -6.15 -11.09 -6.81
N VAL A 111 -7.27 -11.42 -6.14
CA VAL A 111 -7.38 -12.61 -5.27
C VAL A 111 -7.34 -13.88 -6.09
N SER A 112 -8.21 -13.98 -7.13
CA SER A 112 -8.26 -15.14 -8.01
C SER A 112 -6.91 -15.41 -8.68
N ARG A 113 -6.17 -14.36 -9.07
CA ARG A 113 -4.84 -14.49 -9.69
C ARG A 113 -3.76 -14.95 -8.70
N LEU A 114 -3.78 -14.47 -7.46
CA LEU A 114 -2.86 -14.96 -6.44
C LEU A 114 -3.08 -16.45 -6.16
N TYR A 115 -4.33 -16.91 -6.11
CA TYR A 115 -4.64 -18.33 -6.02
C TYR A 115 -4.17 -19.12 -7.27
N ALA A 116 -4.43 -18.58 -8.46
CA ALA A 116 -3.99 -19.20 -9.71
C ALA A 116 -2.46 -19.28 -9.81
N ALA A 117 -1.74 -18.32 -9.24
CA ALA A 117 -0.28 -18.34 -9.12
C ALA A 117 0.26 -19.34 -8.08
N GLY A 118 -0.60 -19.99 -7.29
CA GLY A 118 -0.21 -21.00 -6.30
C GLY A 118 -0.02 -20.46 -4.88
N GLY A 119 -0.43 -19.23 -4.63
CA GLY A 119 -0.33 -18.61 -3.31
C GLY A 119 -1.26 -19.23 -2.26
N MET A 120 -0.88 -19.08 -0.99
CA MET A 120 -1.58 -19.59 0.18
C MET A 120 -2.12 -18.42 1.01
N MET A 121 -3.43 -18.18 1.00
CA MET A 121 -4.04 -17.08 1.75
C MET A 121 -4.08 -17.37 3.25
N LEU A 122 -3.43 -16.50 4.05
CA LEU A 122 -3.41 -16.59 5.51
C LEU A 122 -4.66 -15.96 6.15
N GLY A 123 -5.25 -14.95 5.49
CA GLY A 123 -6.40 -14.23 6.00
C GLY A 123 -6.57 -12.84 5.43
N LYS A 124 -7.51 -12.10 6.05
CA LYS A 124 -7.84 -10.71 5.74
C LYS A 124 -7.12 -9.79 6.71
N THR A 125 -6.47 -8.74 6.20
CA THR A 125 -5.83 -7.72 7.04
C THR A 125 -6.77 -6.57 7.36
N THR A 126 -6.56 -5.91 8.50
CA THR A 126 -7.31 -4.72 8.91
C THR A 126 -7.15 -3.58 7.90
N SER A 127 -8.18 -2.75 7.86
CA SER A 127 -8.23 -1.50 7.09
C SER A 127 -8.70 -0.37 7.98
N ALA A 128 -8.42 0.88 7.61
CA ALA A 128 -9.05 2.02 8.25
C ALA A 128 -10.56 2.04 8.02
N ALA A 129 -11.26 2.75 8.93
CA ALA A 129 -12.71 2.88 8.97
C ALA A 129 -13.35 3.19 7.61
N GLU A 130 -14.58 2.76 7.48
CA GLU A 130 -15.54 3.16 6.44
C GLU A 130 -14.94 3.13 5.03
N TRP A 131 -14.73 1.91 4.50
CA TRP A 131 -14.14 1.69 3.16
C TRP A 131 -12.75 2.31 2.99
N GLY A 132 -12.03 2.56 4.09
CA GLY A 132 -10.68 3.13 4.05
C GLY A 132 -10.63 4.65 3.85
N TRP A 133 -11.61 5.39 4.37
CA TRP A 133 -11.74 6.84 4.15
C TRP A 133 -10.63 7.69 4.74
N LYS A 134 -9.96 7.23 5.80
CA LYS A 134 -8.92 8.02 6.50
C LYS A 134 -7.53 7.41 6.43
N GLY A 135 -6.51 8.25 6.65
CA GLY A 135 -5.10 7.85 6.67
C GLY A 135 -4.61 7.31 8.03
N VAL A 136 -5.51 7.13 8.99
CA VAL A 136 -5.20 6.66 10.36
C VAL A 136 -5.69 5.24 10.55
N SER A 137 -4.86 4.39 11.19
CA SER A 137 -5.02 2.94 11.31
C SER A 137 -5.99 2.53 12.42
N GLU A 138 -7.20 3.09 12.40
CA GLU A 138 -8.27 2.78 13.36
C GLU A 138 -9.62 2.64 12.64
N ALA A 139 -10.48 1.75 13.13
CA ALA A 139 -11.86 1.59 12.69
C ALA A 139 -12.76 1.18 13.86
N PRO A 140 -14.01 1.71 13.95
CA PRO A 140 -14.94 1.37 15.04
C PRO A 140 -15.21 -0.13 15.18
N ILE A 141 -15.17 -0.89 14.08
CA ILE A 141 -15.47 -2.33 14.11
C ILE A 141 -14.26 -3.23 14.42
N SER A 142 -13.03 -2.73 14.33
CA SER A 142 -11.80 -3.53 14.52
C SER A 142 -10.83 -2.91 15.53
N GLY A 143 -11.05 -1.68 15.96
CA GLY A 143 -10.13 -0.96 16.83
C GLY A 143 -8.88 -0.44 16.10
N ILE A 144 -7.84 -0.14 16.87
CA ILE A 144 -6.57 0.39 16.37
C ILE A 144 -5.70 -0.76 15.87
N THR A 145 -5.17 -0.63 14.64
CA THR A 145 -4.00 -1.39 14.20
C THR A 145 -2.77 -0.61 14.64
N HIS A 146 -2.01 -1.17 15.57
CA HIS A 146 -0.87 -0.50 16.19
C HIS A 146 0.35 -0.53 15.29
N ASN A 147 1.08 0.57 15.26
CA ASN A 147 2.36 0.65 14.55
C ASN A 147 3.36 -0.33 15.18
N PRO A 148 4.04 -1.17 14.37
CA PRO A 148 4.96 -2.17 14.91
C PRO A 148 6.21 -1.57 15.58
N TRP A 149 6.52 -0.29 15.32
CA TRP A 149 7.62 0.46 15.95
C TRP A 149 7.22 1.16 17.24
N GLY A 150 5.92 1.31 17.53
CA GLY A 150 5.41 1.93 18.75
C GLY A 150 3.93 1.66 18.96
N HIS A 151 3.59 0.95 20.05
CA HIS A 151 2.21 0.65 20.40
C HIS A 151 1.39 1.95 20.62
N GLY A 152 0.17 1.99 20.11
CA GLY A 152 -0.72 3.16 20.16
C GLY A 152 -0.48 4.18 19.04
N LEU A 153 0.59 4.04 18.26
CA LEU A 153 0.88 4.92 17.14
C LEU A 153 0.18 4.46 15.85
N ASN A 154 -0.05 5.43 14.96
CA ASN A 154 -0.60 5.21 13.62
C ASN A 154 0.34 4.34 12.77
N ALA A 155 -0.15 3.24 12.25
CA ALA A 155 0.56 2.35 11.33
C ALA A 155 0.43 2.79 9.86
N GLY A 156 -0.24 3.91 9.62
CA GLY A 156 -0.65 4.32 8.27
C GLY A 156 -1.86 3.55 7.78
N ALA A 157 -2.61 4.17 6.90
CA ALA A 157 -3.85 3.60 6.38
C ALA A 157 -4.07 3.98 4.88
N SER A 158 -5.00 3.30 4.24
CA SER A 158 -5.98 2.37 4.79
C SER A 158 -5.51 0.90 4.74
N SER A 159 -4.37 0.52 4.15
CA SER A 159 -3.84 -0.86 4.16
C SER A 159 -3.00 -1.13 5.42
N SER A 160 -3.53 -0.80 6.60
CA SER A 160 -2.81 -0.81 7.87
C SER A 160 -2.27 -2.19 8.22
N GLY A 161 -3.13 -3.19 8.23
CA GLY A 161 -2.73 -4.55 8.58
C GLY A 161 -1.78 -5.18 7.57
N ALA A 162 -1.82 -4.76 6.30
CA ALA A 162 -0.87 -5.22 5.28
C ALA A 162 0.55 -4.70 5.56
N GLY A 163 0.70 -3.41 5.89
CA GLY A 163 1.98 -2.82 6.27
C GLY A 163 2.55 -3.44 7.54
N VAL A 164 1.72 -3.56 8.57
CA VAL A 164 2.10 -4.18 9.85
C VAL A 164 2.45 -5.65 9.69
N GLY A 165 1.65 -6.42 8.92
CA GLY A 165 1.91 -7.83 8.64
C GLY A 165 3.26 -8.04 7.95
N ALA A 166 3.60 -7.20 6.95
CA ALA A 166 4.91 -7.23 6.31
C ALA A 166 6.05 -6.94 7.30
N ALA A 167 5.91 -5.90 8.12
CA ALA A 167 6.90 -5.53 9.13
C ALA A 167 7.08 -6.60 10.22
N CYS A 168 5.98 -7.22 10.65
CA CYS A 168 5.97 -8.24 11.69
C CYS A 168 6.32 -9.65 11.21
N GLY A 169 6.57 -9.86 9.91
CA GLY A 169 6.93 -11.18 9.39
C GLY A 169 5.74 -12.15 9.37
N TYR A 170 4.57 -11.68 8.93
CA TYR A 170 3.39 -12.52 8.64
C TYR A 170 3.45 -13.12 7.22
N GLY A 171 4.67 -13.40 6.75
CA GLY A 171 4.98 -13.86 5.42
C GLY A 171 5.46 -12.75 4.48
N PRO A 172 5.79 -13.10 3.23
CA PRO A 172 6.41 -12.15 2.30
C PRO A 172 5.45 -11.21 1.56
N LEU A 173 4.18 -11.60 1.36
CA LEU A 173 3.29 -10.92 0.42
C LEU A 173 2.00 -10.42 1.08
N HIS A 174 1.75 -9.11 1.00
CA HIS A 174 0.54 -8.49 1.55
C HIS A 174 -0.11 -7.60 0.50
N GLN A 175 -1.37 -7.91 0.14
CA GLN A 175 -2.11 -7.11 -0.83
C GLN A 175 -2.69 -5.87 -0.15
N GLY A 176 -2.53 -4.71 -0.78
CA GLY A 176 -3.09 -3.43 -0.40
C GLY A 176 -3.85 -2.74 -1.52
N GLY A 177 -4.56 -1.68 -1.19
CA GLY A 177 -5.21 -0.78 -2.15
C GLY A 177 -4.87 0.66 -1.81
N ASP A 178 -4.76 1.53 -2.83
CA ASP A 178 -4.28 2.91 -2.72
C ASP A 178 -5.17 3.84 -3.54
N GLY A 179 -6.03 4.60 -2.87
CA GLY A 179 -6.90 5.60 -3.49
C GLY A 179 -6.41 7.05 -3.28
N ALA A 180 -5.59 7.28 -2.24
CA ALA A 180 -4.95 8.55 -1.91
C ALA A 180 -3.73 8.33 -1.01
N GLY A 181 -2.95 7.25 -1.25
CA GLY A 181 -1.76 6.92 -0.47
C GLY A 181 -1.84 5.64 0.36
N SER A 182 -2.94 4.89 0.27
CA SER A 182 -3.20 3.79 1.22
C SER A 182 -2.33 2.52 1.07
N ILE A 183 -1.37 2.48 0.16
CA ILE A 183 -0.22 1.55 0.14
C ILE A 183 1.01 2.28 0.67
N ARG A 184 1.27 3.47 0.18
CA ARG A 184 2.51 4.24 0.42
C ARG A 184 2.60 4.78 1.84
N MET A 185 1.48 5.23 2.43
CA MET A 185 1.42 5.65 3.84
C MET A 185 1.70 4.51 4.81
N PRO A 186 1.02 3.33 4.75
CA PRO A 186 1.37 2.20 5.59
C PRO A 186 2.82 1.73 5.41
N ALA A 187 3.37 1.79 4.19
CA ALA A 187 4.77 1.47 3.93
C ALA A 187 5.73 2.42 4.68
N HIS A 188 5.47 3.74 4.61
CA HIS A 188 6.21 4.76 5.35
C HIS A 188 6.18 4.50 6.87
N PHE A 189 4.98 4.38 7.45
CA PHE A 189 4.83 4.25 8.91
C PHE A 189 5.29 2.90 9.47
N SER A 190 5.18 1.83 8.68
CA SER A 190 5.59 0.48 9.11
C SER A 190 7.04 0.14 8.76
N GLY A 191 7.75 0.99 8.00
CA GLY A 191 9.13 0.76 7.60
C GLY A 191 9.29 -0.41 6.63
N VAL A 192 8.41 -0.52 5.64
CA VAL A 192 8.40 -1.56 4.61
C VAL A 192 8.33 -0.95 3.21
N TYR A 193 8.44 -1.78 2.19
CA TYR A 193 8.24 -1.37 0.81
C TYR A 193 6.77 -1.46 0.40
N GLY A 194 6.23 -0.39 -0.19
CA GLY A 194 4.89 -0.37 -0.75
C GLY A 194 4.91 0.13 -2.19
N PHE A 195 4.36 -0.66 -3.11
CA PHE A 195 4.33 -0.31 -4.53
C PHE A 195 2.90 -0.12 -5.03
N LYS A 196 2.62 1.08 -5.51
CA LYS A 196 1.41 1.45 -6.23
C LYS A 196 1.71 1.41 -7.73
N PRO A 197 1.32 0.38 -8.46
CA PRO A 197 1.58 0.30 -9.91
C PRO A 197 0.78 1.36 -10.69
N THR A 198 1.04 1.48 -11.97
CA THR A 198 0.23 2.23 -12.92
C THR A 198 -1.24 1.86 -12.78
N HIS A 199 -2.14 2.85 -12.84
CA HIS A 199 -3.58 2.61 -12.81
C HIS A 199 -4.00 1.61 -13.89
N GLY A 200 -4.81 0.62 -13.50
CA GLY A 200 -5.25 -0.45 -14.39
C GLY A 200 -4.23 -1.57 -14.64
N ARG A 201 -3.00 -1.48 -14.11
CA ARG A 201 -2.02 -2.59 -14.19
C ARG A 201 -2.52 -3.83 -13.47
N VAL A 202 -3.12 -3.65 -12.32
CA VAL A 202 -3.85 -4.68 -11.57
C VAL A 202 -5.32 -4.31 -11.62
N ALA A 203 -6.15 -5.18 -12.19
CA ALA A 203 -7.58 -4.97 -12.28
C ALA A 203 -8.22 -4.88 -10.89
N SER A 204 -9.16 -3.95 -10.71
CA SER A 204 -9.86 -3.67 -9.46
C SER A 204 -11.34 -4.06 -9.53
N TRP A 205 -11.81 -4.81 -8.53
CA TRP A 205 -13.22 -5.14 -8.34
C TRP A 205 -13.50 -5.40 -6.85
N PRO A 206 -14.60 -4.86 -6.28
CA PRO A 206 -15.57 -3.94 -6.90
C PRO A 206 -14.94 -2.64 -7.36
N MET A 207 -15.50 -2.04 -8.42
CA MET A 207 -15.08 -0.73 -8.90
C MET A 207 -15.35 0.32 -7.84
N SER A 208 -14.36 1.18 -7.59
CA SER A 208 -14.49 2.30 -6.66
C SER A 208 -15.06 3.53 -7.35
N ASN A 209 -15.94 4.27 -6.64
CA ASN A 209 -16.38 5.59 -7.09
C ASN A 209 -15.25 6.64 -7.15
N ASN A 210 -14.07 6.29 -6.68
CA ASN A 210 -12.87 7.14 -6.79
C ASN A 210 -12.32 7.19 -8.22
N GLU A 211 -13.12 6.80 -9.18
CA GLU A 211 -12.79 6.77 -10.61
C GLU A 211 -11.41 6.09 -10.86
N LEU A 212 -10.53 6.77 -11.60
CA LEU A 212 -9.21 6.26 -11.97
C LEU A 212 -8.17 6.35 -10.84
N ALA A 213 -8.54 6.72 -9.61
CA ALA A 213 -7.59 6.94 -8.53
C ALA A 213 -7.29 5.70 -7.68
N THR A 214 -8.12 4.64 -7.76
CA THR A 214 -7.92 3.43 -6.95
C THR A 214 -6.96 2.47 -7.62
N HIS A 215 -5.91 2.09 -6.91
CA HIS A 215 -4.88 1.15 -7.37
C HIS A 215 -4.81 -0.05 -6.42
N ILE A 216 -4.42 -1.20 -6.95
CA ILE A 216 -4.14 -2.42 -6.20
C ILE A 216 -2.64 -2.71 -6.31
N GLY A 217 -1.99 -3.03 -5.20
CA GLY A 217 -0.56 -3.32 -5.22
C GLY A 217 -0.07 -3.98 -3.93
N PRO A 218 1.22 -4.36 -3.88
CA PRO A 218 1.83 -5.07 -2.76
C PRO A 218 2.38 -4.12 -1.68
N LEU A 219 2.40 -4.66 -0.44
CA LEU A 219 3.29 -4.24 0.64
C LEU A 219 4.16 -5.44 1.01
N THR A 220 5.49 -5.26 1.01
CA THR A 220 6.46 -6.33 1.18
C THR A 220 7.70 -5.81 1.91
N ARG A 221 8.62 -6.70 2.27
CA ARG A 221 9.89 -6.31 2.89
C ARG A 221 11.01 -6.10 1.88
N SER A 222 10.83 -6.59 0.65
CA SER A 222 11.80 -6.42 -0.44
C SER A 222 11.13 -5.97 -1.73
N VAL A 223 11.88 -5.27 -2.57
CA VAL A 223 11.42 -4.87 -3.91
C VAL A 223 11.18 -6.09 -4.79
N ALA A 224 11.99 -7.13 -4.63
CA ALA A 224 11.86 -8.36 -5.41
C ALA A 224 10.53 -9.09 -5.15
N ASP A 225 10.08 -9.15 -3.89
CA ASP A 225 8.80 -9.76 -3.54
C ASP A 225 7.63 -8.92 -4.06
N ALA A 226 7.74 -7.59 -4.02
CA ALA A 226 6.73 -6.70 -4.59
C ALA A 226 6.62 -6.86 -6.11
N ALA A 227 7.73 -7.00 -6.82
CA ALA A 227 7.75 -7.25 -8.24
C ALA A 227 7.04 -8.56 -8.61
N LEU A 228 7.34 -9.65 -7.88
CA LEU A 228 6.68 -10.96 -8.07
C LEU A 228 5.19 -10.90 -7.78
N MET A 229 4.78 -10.24 -6.70
CA MET A 229 3.36 -10.11 -6.36
C MET A 229 2.62 -9.25 -7.38
N THR A 230 3.23 -8.15 -7.85
CA THR A 230 2.64 -7.30 -8.91
C THR A 230 2.48 -8.10 -10.20
N GLU A 231 3.50 -8.86 -10.62
CA GLU A 231 3.46 -9.73 -11.80
C GLU A 231 2.32 -10.76 -11.69
N ALA A 232 2.16 -11.38 -10.53
CA ALA A 232 1.09 -12.35 -10.28
C ALA A 232 -0.31 -11.74 -10.35
N MET A 233 -0.50 -10.49 -9.89
CA MET A 233 -1.81 -9.82 -9.87
C MET A 233 -2.15 -9.09 -11.18
N ALA A 234 -1.15 -8.71 -11.99
CA ALA A 234 -1.32 -7.85 -13.16
C ALA A 234 -2.12 -8.50 -14.29
N GLY A 235 -2.73 -7.64 -15.11
CA GLY A 235 -3.42 -8.00 -16.35
C GLY A 235 -4.90 -7.58 -16.40
N PRO A 236 -5.53 -7.64 -17.60
CA PRO A 236 -6.89 -7.16 -17.81
C PRO A 236 -7.94 -8.07 -17.18
N HIS A 237 -9.09 -7.51 -16.83
CA HIS A 237 -10.25 -8.26 -16.36
C HIS A 237 -11.54 -7.63 -16.88
N PRO A 238 -12.53 -8.42 -17.39
CA PRO A 238 -13.76 -7.89 -18.00
C PRO A 238 -14.60 -7.00 -17.08
N TRP A 239 -14.50 -7.19 -15.76
CA TRP A 239 -15.26 -6.39 -14.79
C TRP A 239 -14.63 -5.00 -14.53
N ASP A 240 -13.36 -4.83 -14.87
CA ASP A 240 -12.67 -3.54 -14.76
C ASP A 240 -12.36 -3.01 -16.17
N TYR A 241 -13.26 -2.18 -16.69
CA TYR A 241 -13.13 -1.56 -18.01
C TYR A 241 -11.96 -0.55 -18.09
N THR A 242 -11.30 -0.23 -16.94
CA THR A 242 -10.12 0.63 -16.88
C THR A 242 -8.82 -0.17 -16.84
N SER A 243 -8.90 -1.51 -16.75
CA SER A 243 -7.72 -2.37 -16.72
C SER A 243 -6.97 -2.36 -18.04
N LEU A 244 -5.62 -2.41 -17.95
CA LEU A 244 -4.75 -2.38 -19.12
C LEU A 244 -4.77 -3.71 -19.86
N GLU A 245 -4.91 -3.67 -21.18
CA GLU A 245 -4.91 -4.85 -22.04
C GLU A 245 -3.52 -5.49 -22.21
N ALA A 246 -2.46 -4.71 -22.03
CA ALA A 246 -1.10 -5.21 -22.16
C ALA A 246 -0.82 -6.37 -21.20
N PRO A 247 -0.15 -7.44 -21.67
CA PRO A 247 0.20 -8.56 -20.81
C PRO A 247 1.12 -8.11 -19.67
N PRO A 248 1.13 -8.83 -18.54
CA PRO A 248 2.03 -8.55 -17.43
C PRO A 248 3.49 -8.57 -17.88
N GLN A 249 4.29 -7.62 -17.40
CA GLN A 249 5.73 -7.60 -17.63
C GLN A 249 6.41 -8.56 -16.64
N HIS A 250 7.55 -9.13 -17.03
CA HIS A 250 8.38 -9.95 -16.15
C HIS A 250 9.26 -9.06 -15.26
N TYR A 251 8.66 -8.39 -14.30
CA TYR A 251 9.34 -7.41 -13.45
C TYR A 251 10.50 -8.00 -12.65
N ALA A 252 10.25 -9.12 -11.97
CA ALA A 252 11.24 -9.73 -11.08
C ALA A 252 12.52 -10.21 -11.78
N GLY A 253 12.44 -10.58 -13.07
CA GLY A 253 13.60 -10.97 -13.89
C GLY A 253 14.45 -9.80 -14.34
N GLN A 254 13.93 -8.58 -14.33
CA GLN A 254 14.55 -7.38 -14.90
C GLN A 254 15.05 -6.37 -13.85
N LEU A 255 14.89 -6.63 -12.57
CA LEU A 255 15.24 -5.67 -11.50
C LEU A 255 16.73 -5.26 -11.48
N LYS A 256 17.65 -6.18 -11.78
CA LYS A 256 19.10 -5.94 -11.72
C LYS A 256 19.69 -5.22 -12.94
N ALA A 257 18.89 -4.93 -13.97
CA ALA A 257 19.37 -4.36 -15.22
C ALA A 257 19.53 -2.83 -15.21
N ALA A 258 19.12 -2.15 -14.16
CA ALA A 258 19.05 -0.69 -14.14
C ALA A 258 20.28 -0.03 -13.52
N SER A 259 20.87 0.89 -14.27
CA SER A 259 21.81 1.88 -13.78
C SER A 259 21.11 3.19 -13.52
N MET A 260 21.40 3.85 -12.40
CA MET A 260 20.93 5.23 -12.12
C MET A 260 21.83 6.29 -12.75
N ARG A 261 23.01 5.90 -13.29
CA ARG A 261 23.95 6.84 -13.91
C ARG A 261 23.31 7.62 -15.06
N GLY A 262 23.33 8.94 -14.96
CA GLY A 262 22.81 9.86 -15.96
C GLY A 262 21.28 9.99 -15.97
N LYS A 263 20.54 9.30 -15.09
CA LYS A 263 19.11 9.50 -14.91
C LYS A 263 18.84 10.91 -14.37
N ARG A 264 17.90 11.61 -14.98
CA ARG A 264 17.45 12.93 -14.53
C ARG A 264 16.32 12.75 -13.53
N ILE A 265 16.55 13.18 -12.30
CA ILE A 265 15.61 12.97 -11.19
C ILE A 265 15.24 14.33 -10.59
N ALA A 266 13.95 14.64 -10.59
CA ALA A 266 13.43 15.76 -9.83
C ALA A 266 13.37 15.39 -8.35
N TYR A 267 13.78 16.27 -7.45
CA TYR A 267 13.54 16.16 -6.03
C TYR A 267 12.63 17.32 -5.59
N SER A 268 11.51 17.02 -4.98
CA SER A 268 10.64 18.05 -4.39
C SER A 268 10.39 17.77 -2.92
N PRO A 269 10.96 18.60 -2.02
CA PRO A 269 10.80 18.41 -0.58
C PRO A 269 9.37 18.63 -0.09
N ASP A 270 8.57 19.43 -0.81
CA ASP A 270 7.26 19.90 -0.35
C ASP A 270 6.19 20.05 -1.46
N LEU A 271 6.46 19.60 -2.69
CA LEU A 271 5.60 19.85 -3.87
C LEU A 271 5.22 21.33 -4.06
N GLY A 272 6.01 22.26 -3.52
CA GLY A 272 5.78 23.70 -3.58
C GLY A 272 4.69 24.23 -2.65
N HIS A 273 4.12 23.40 -1.74
CA HIS A 273 3.03 23.82 -0.85
C HIS A 273 2.90 23.02 0.45
N ALA A 274 3.35 21.76 0.49
CA ALA A 274 3.11 20.89 1.62
C ALA A 274 3.95 21.29 2.84
N ARG A 275 3.32 21.31 4.00
CA ARG A 275 4.07 21.33 5.27
C ARG A 275 4.70 19.97 5.49
N VAL A 276 5.96 19.94 5.91
CA VAL A 276 6.68 18.71 6.25
C VAL A 276 7.37 18.89 7.62
N ASP A 277 7.27 17.89 8.47
CA ASP A 277 7.96 17.90 9.75
C ASP A 277 9.49 17.82 9.53
N PRO A 278 10.30 18.62 10.26
CA PRO A 278 11.75 18.71 10.04
C PRO A 278 12.46 17.36 10.05
N GLU A 279 12.10 16.48 10.97
CA GLU A 279 12.71 15.14 11.10
C GLU A 279 12.45 14.25 9.87
N VAL A 280 11.31 14.41 9.21
CA VAL A 280 10.99 13.72 7.94
C VAL A 280 11.78 14.33 6.80
N ALA A 281 11.78 15.67 6.68
CA ALA A 281 12.53 16.38 5.65
C ALA A 281 14.03 16.04 5.68
N GLU A 282 14.65 16.04 6.87
CA GLU A 282 16.05 15.69 7.05
C GLU A 282 16.36 14.24 6.65
N ALA A 283 15.51 13.28 7.03
CA ALA A 283 15.71 11.87 6.69
C ALA A 283 15.63 11.65 5.18
N VAL A 284 14.67 12.30 4.51
CA VAL A 284 14.52 12.25 3.05
C VAL A 284 15.69 12.93 2.35
N ALA A 285 16.09 14.13 2.76
CA ALA A 285 17.22 14.84 2.17
C ALA A 285 18.51 14.00 2.19
N ARG A 286 18.78 13.31 3.33
CA ARG A 286 19.91 12.38 3.40
C ARG A 286 19.78 11.20 2.42
N ALA A 287 18.57 10.75 2.12
CA ALA A 287 18.34 9.64 1.19
C ALA A 287 18.56 10.04 -0.27
N ILE A 288 18.36 11.31 -0.62
CA ILE A 288 18.59 11.81 -1.98
C ILE A 288 20.06 11.60 -2.40
N HIS A 289 21.01 11.81 -1.52
CA HIS A 289 22.44 11.60 -1.80
C HIS A 289 22.77 10.16 -2.26
N VAL A 290 21.97 9.17 -1.90
CA VAL A 290 22.16 7.80 -2.41
C VAL A 290 22.01 7.73 -3.93
N PHE A 291 21.08 8.49 -4.50
CA PHE A 291 20.90 8.56 -5.97
C PHE A 291 22.03 9.35 -6.64
N GLU A 292 22.54 10.42 -5.99
CA GLU A 292 23.72 11.16 -6.46
C GLU A 292 24.95 10.26 -6.48
N ASP A 293 25.18 9.48 -5.44
CA ASP A 293 26.28 8.50 -5.33
C ASP A 293 26.19 7.41 -6.42
N MET A 294 24.98 7.04 -6.84
CA MET A 294 24.75 6.13 -7.97
C MET A 294 24.92 6.81 -9.34
N GLY A 295 25.23 8.12 -9.38
CA GLY A 295 25.49 8.90 -10.59
C GLY A 295 24.24 9.46 -11.26
N ALA A 296 23.10 9.55 -10.58
CA ALA A 296 21.94 10.28 -11.06
C ALA A 296 22.19 11.80 -11.02
N ILE A 297 21.48 12.53 -11.88
CA ILE A 297 21.46 13.99 -11.93
C ILE A 297 20.21 14.46 -11.17
N ILE A 298 20.41 15.02 -9.99
CA ILE A 298 19.33 15.48 -9.12
C ILE A 298 19.08 16.98 -9.36
N GLU A 299 17.81 17.35 -9.49
CA GLU A 299 17.36 18.73 -9.58
C GLU A 299 16.28 18.98 -8.53
N GLU A 300 16.54 19.91 -7.60
CA GLU A 300 15.52 20.31 -6.61
C GLU A 300 14.52 21.26 -7.28
N VAL A 301 13.23 20.95 -7.12
CA VAL A 301 12.14 21.62 -7.84
C VAL A 301 10.94 21.92 -6.95
N SER A 302 10.23 23.00 -7.26
CA SER A 302 8.90 23.32 -6.74
C SER A 302 7.89 23.29 -7.89
N PRO A 303 7.21 22.17 -8.13
CA PRO A 303 6.30 22.05 -9.26
C PRO A 303 5.09 22.98 -9.12
N VAL A 304 4.80 23.76 -10.14
CA VAL A 304 3.72 24.77 -10.11
C VAL A 304 2.33 24.16 -9.91
N TRP A 305 2.11 22.95 -10.38
CA TRP A 305 0.85 22.20 -10.21
C TRP A 305 0.60 21.80 -8.76
N GLY A 306 1.63 21.68 -7.90
CA GLY A 306 1.47 21.24 -6.52
C GLY A 306 0.41 22.03 -5.75
N LYS A 307 0.43 23.35 -5.85
CA LYS A 307 -0.48 24.27 -5.15
C LYS A 307 -1.97 24.12 -5.52
N LEU A 308 -2.29 23.47 -6.63
CA LEU A 308 -3.67 23.22 -7.06
C LEU A 308 -4.26 21.98 -6.39
N GLY A 309 -3.41 21.05 -5.95
CA GLY A 309 -3.81 19.76 -5.37
C GLY A 309 -4.72 19.86 -4.16
N PRO A 310 -4.40 20.68 -3.13
CA PRO A 310 -5.16 20.75 -1.89
C PRO A 310 -6.64 21.10 -2.05
N GLU A 311 -6.97 22.06 -2.92
CA GLU A 311 -8.38 22.41 -3.21
C GLU A 311 -9.11 21.24 -3.87
N LEU A 312 -8.47 20.61 -4.86
CA LEU A 312 -9.06 19.52 -5.61
C LEU A 312 -9.33 18.30 -4.72
N ILE A 313 -8.35 17.90 -3.89
CA ILE A 313 -8.53 16.69 -3.06
C ILE A 313 -9.60 16.89 -1.99
N ARG A 314 -9.68 18.07 -1.38
CA ARG A 314 -10.70 18.40 -0.38
C ARG A 314 -12.11 18.49 -0.96
N PHE A 315 -12.22 18.75 -2.26
CA PHE A 315 -13.48 18.63 -2.99
C PHE A 315 -13.81 17.17 -3.35
N PHE A 316 -12.86 16.45 -3.95
CA PHE A 316 -13.13 15.10 -4.47
C PHE A 316 -13.20 14.03 -3.40
N TRP A 317 -12.44 14.14 -2.32
CA TRP A 317 -12.42 13.12 -1.27
C TRP A 317 -13.80 12.90 -0.61
N PRO A 318 -14.52 13.96 -0.17
CA PRO A 318 -15.91 13.81 0.28
C PRO A 318 -16.85 13.33 -0.84
N ALA A 319 -16.68 13.82 -2.07
CA ALA A 319 -17.55 13.47 -3.18
C ALA A 319 -17.52 11.97 -3.52
N VAL A 320 -16.38 11.31 -3.39
CA VAL A 320 -16.22 9.85 -3.57
C VAL A 320 -17.17 9.05 -2.67
N PHE A 321 -17.41 9.54 -1.46
CA PHE A 321 -18.21 8.87 -0.45
C PHE A 321 -19.66 9.41 -0.37
N ALA A 322 -20.06 10.38 -1.20
CA ALA A 322 -21.36 11.05 -1.10
C ALA A 322 -22.55 10.08 -1.10
N GLY A 323 -22.51 9.01 -1.90
CA GLY A 323 -23.54 7.97 -1.92
C GLY A 323 -23.72 7.23 -0.59
N ARG A 324 -22.73 7.29 0.33
CA ARG A 324 -22.82 6.66 1.65
C ARG A 324 -23.68 7.45 2.63
N SER A 325 -24.08 8.67 2.27
CA SER A 325 -25.01 9.49 3.10
C SER A 325 -26.36 8.83 3.33
N GLU A 326 -26.80 7.92 2.46
CA GLU A 326 -28.03 7.13 2.64
C GLU A 326 -28.00 6.27 3.90
N HIS A 327 -26.80 5.89 4.38
CA HIS A 327 -26.64 5.06 5.58
C HIS A 327 -26.65 5.86 6.90
N LEU A 328 -26.58 7.21 6.86
CA LEU A 328 -26.45 8.04 8.07
C LEU A 328 -27.65 7.90 9.01
N ALA A 329 -28.86 7.77 8.48
CA ALA A 329 -30.07 7.64 9.31
C ALA A 329 -30.02 6.40 10.23
N GLN A 330 -29.44 5.31 9.77
CA GLN A 330 -29.41 4.04 10.49
C GLN A 330 -28.10 3.77 11.22
N TYR A 331 -26.95 4.22 10.68
CA TYR A 331 -25.63 3.77 11.11
C TYR A 331 -24.72 4.87 11.66
N ALA A 332 -25.12 6.17 11.64
CA ALA A 332 -24.23 7.28 12.03
C ALA A 332 -23.61 7.11 13.43
N ASN A 333 -24.30 6.48 14.38
CA ASN A 333 -23.80 6.21 15.73
C ASN A 333 -22.81 5.02 15.82
N ARG A 334 -22.63 4.27 14.75
CA ARG A 334 -21.72 3.13 14.62
C ARG A 334 -20.60 3.36 13.59
N MET A 335 -20.72 4.44 12.82
CA MET A 335 -19.71 4.90 11.87
C MET A 335 -18.65 5.75 12.56
N ASP A 336 -17.52 5.91 11.88
CA ASP A 336 -16.46 6.82 12.30
C ASP A 336 -17.00 8.27 12.38
N PRO A 337 -16.80 8.99 13.51
CA PRO A 337 -17.33 10.35 13.68
C PRO A 337 -16.82 11.35 12.63
N GLY A 338 -15.55 11.25 12.24
CA GLY A 338 -14.97 12.12 11.20
C GLY A 338 -15.57 11.85 9.82
N PHE A 339 -15.87 10.58 9.51
CA PHE A 339 -16.58 10.23 8.29
C PHE A 339 -18.00 10.81 8.25
N VAL A 340 -18.72 10.70 9.36
CA VAL A 340 -20.06 11.30 9.50
C VAL A 340 -20.01 12.82 9.36
N ALA A 341 -19.03 13.49 9.97
CA ALA A 341 -18.83 14.94 9.84
C ALA A 341 -18.55 15.31 8.38
N MET A 342 -17.64 14.60 7.71
CA MET A 342 -17.31 14.80 6.31
C MET A 342 -18.54 14.68 5.40
N LEU A 343 -19.36 13.63 5.55
CA LEU A 343 -20.57 13.43 4.75
C LEU A 343 -21.59 14.55 4.94
N ARG A 344 -21.80 14.99 6.19
CA ARG A 344 -22.76 16.07 6.52
C ARG A 344 -22.32 17.42 5.96
N GLN A 345 -21.05 17.76 6.05
CA GLN A 345 -20.51 19.04 5.57
C GLN A 345 -20.52 19.14 4.03
N ASN A 346 -20.47 18.02 3.32
CA ASN A 346 -20.37 18.00 1.86
C ASN A 346 -21.66 17.54 1.15
N ALA A 347 -22.78 17.50 1.84
CA ALA A 347 -24.07 17.02 1.32
C ALA A 347 -24.66 17.90 0.18
N GLN A 348 -24.12 19.08 -0.08
CA GLN A 348 -24.70 20.09 -1.00
C GLN A 348 -23.96 20.25 -2.32
N VAL A 349 -23.01 19.37 -2.67
CA VAL A 349 -22.31 19.45 -3.96
C VAL A 349 -23.27 19.18 -5.12
N THR A 350 -23.42 20.14 -6.02
CA THR A 350 -24.26 19.98 -7.22
C THR A 350 -23.50 19.25 -8.33
N THR A 351 -24.25 18.61 -9.24
CA THR A 351 -23.66 17.96 -10.44
C THR A 351 -22.85 18.96 -11.27
N ALA A 352 -23.33 20.22 -11.40
CA ALA A 352 -22.62 21.26 -12.15
C ALA A 352 -21.25 21.58 -11.51
N GLN A 353 -21.19 21.73 -10.20
CA GLN A 353 -19.93 21.93 -9.46
C GLN A 353 -18.99 20.75 -9.63
N TYR A 354 -19.51 19.51 -9.53
CA TYR A 354 -18.71 18.30 -9.72
C TYR A 354 -18.08 18.27 -11.12
N MET A 355 -18.84 18.57 -12.18
CA MET A 355 -18.34 18.58 -13.55
C MET A 355 -17.29 19.67 -13.80
N GLN A 356 -17.47 20.88 -13.22
CA GLN A 356 -16.46 21.95 -13.29
C GLN A 356 -15.15 21.55 -12.61
N MET A 357 -15.22 21.01 -11.40
CA MET A 357 -14.04 20.54 -10.67
C MET A 357 -13.35 19.37 -11.37
N ARG A 358 -14.13 18.48 -12.02
CA ARG A 358 -13.60 17.37 -12.83
C ARG A 358 -12.77 17.88 -14.01
N THR A 359 -13.20 18.94 -14.70
CA THR A 359 -12.40 19.57 -15.75
C THR A 359 -11.09 20.11 -15.18
N ARG A 360 -11.13 20.85 -14.07
CA ARG A 360 -9.91 21.35 -13.39
C ARG A 360 -8.97 20.23 -12.97
N ARG A 361 -9.50 19.07 -12.58
CA ARG A 361 -8.66 17.91 -12.26
C ARG A 361 -7.98 17.34 -13.51
N PHE A 362 -8.61 17.37 -14.68
CA PHE A 362 -7.95 16.96 -15.92
C PHE A 362 -6.77 17.89 -16.27
N ASP A 363 -6.96 19.21 -16.14
CA ASP A 363 -5.87 20.19 -16.34
C ASP A 363 -4.73 19.97 -15.35
N TYR A 364 -5.06 19.65 -14.09
CA TYR A 364 -4.08 19.29 -13.06
C TYR A 364 -3.28 18.03 -13.42
N VAL A 365 -3.94 16.99 -13.87
CA VAL A 365 -3.31 15.74 -14.30
C VAL A 365 -2.41 15.95 -15.51
N GLN A 366 -2.84 16.75 -16.49
CA GLN A 366 -2.03 17.11 -17.63
C GLN A 366 -0.72 17.78 -17.18
N GLN A 367 -0.80 18.79 -16.30
CA GLN A 367 0.39 19.48 -15.80
C GLN A 367 1.38 18.54 -15.09
N ILE A 368 0.88 17.52 -14.38
CA ILE A 368 1.75 16.50 -13.77
C ILE A 368 2.48 15.69 -14.87
N HIS A 369 1.77 15.28 -15.93
CA HIS A 369 2.38 14.51 -17.01
C HIS A 369 3.40 15.34 -17.77
N ASP A 370 3.06 16.60 -18.13
CA ASP A 370 3.97 17.53 -18.84
C ASP A 370 5.25 17.76 -18.01
N PHE A 371 5.12 17.95 -16.69
CA PHE A 371 6.26 18.06 -15.78
C PHE A 371 7.13 16.78 -15.80
N MET A 372 6.53 15.61 -15.74
CA MET A 372 7.24 14.33 -15.71
C MET A 372 7.97 14.00 -17.03
N GLU A 373 7.63 14.64 -18.15
CA GLU A 373 8.39 14.47 -19.40
C GLU A 373 9.85 14.91 -19.29
N GLY A 374 10.12 15.88 -18.41
CA GLY A 374 11.48 16.38 -18.15
C GLY A 374 12.38 15.46 -17.33
N TYR A 375 11.83 14.46 -16.65
CA TYR A 375 12.54 13.64 -15.66
C TYR A 375 12.26 12.15 -15.82
N ASP A 376 13.22 11.31 -15.41
CA ASP A 376 13.01 9.87 -15.32
C ASP A 376 12.16 9.54 -14.08
N PHE A 377 12.42 10.22 -12.96
CA PHE A 377 11.72 10.04 -11.68
C PHE A 377 11.51 11.38 -10.97
N LEU A 378 10.49 11.40 -10.09
CA LEU A 378 10.32 12.42 -9.08
C LEU A 378 10.47 11.76 -7.69
N LEU A 379 11.31 12.34 -6.84
CA LEU A 379 11.49 11.95 -5.45
C LEU A 379 10.83 12.95 -4.52
N THR A 380 10.12 12.45 -3.51
CA THR A 380 9.47 13.27 -2.46
C THR A 380 9.49 12.53 -1.13
N PRO A 381 9.19 13.17 0.01
CA PRO A 381 8.70 12.44 1.17
C PRO A 381 7.49 11.59 0.77
N ALA A 382 7.34 10.40 1.38
CA ALA A 382 6.12 9.60 1.17
C ALA A 382 4.93 10.15 1.96
N VAL A 383 5.22 10.74 3.14
CA VAL A 383 4.27 11.37 4.07
C VAL A 383 4.96 12.55 4.74
N SER A 384 4.20 13.56 5.13
CA SER A 384 4.71 14.79 5.75
C SER A 384 5.17 14.63 7.21
N VAL A 385 4.76 13.57 7.90
CA VAL A 385 4.86 13.40 9.35
C VAL A 385 5.37 12.01 9.73
N ALA A 386 6.05 11.89 10.86
CA ALA A 386 6.31 10.59 11.48
C ALA A 386 5.04 10.02 12.14
N ALA A 387 5.09 8.77 12.60
CA ALA A 387 3.96 8.14 13.27
C ALA A 387 3.53 8.92 14.54
N PHE A 388 2.24 9.16 14.67
CA PHE A 388 1.59 9.88 15.76
C PHE A 388 0.50 9.00 16.39
N PRO A 389 -0.11 9.36 17.54
CA PRO A 389 -1.14 8.55 18.20
C PRO A 389 -2.32 8.24 17.27
N ALA A 390 -2.69 6.96 17.14
CA ALA A 390 -3.70 6.45 16.21
C ALA A 390 -5.15 6.83 16.58
N ASN A 391 -5.36 7.40 17.76
CA ASN A 391 -6.67 7.92 18.20
C ASN A 391 -6.93 9.38 17.77
N ARG A 392 -6.12 9.92 16.83
CA ARG A 392 -6.21 11.29 16.34
C ARG A 392 -6.12 11.28 14.80
N LEU A 393 -6.79 12.22 14.14
CA LEU A 393 -6.70 12.39 12.69
C LEU A 393 -5.45 13.16 12.25
N GLN A 394 -4.88 14.00 13.13
CA GLN A 394 -3.70 14.80 12.88
C GLN A 394 -2.72 14.72 14.06
N PRO A 395 -1.41 14.92 13.84
CA PRO A 395 -0.46 15.12 14.93
C PRO A 395 -0.85 16.30 15.82
N ALA A 396 -0.46 16.27 17.10
CA ALA A 396 -0.86 17.30 18.08
C ALA A 396 -0.38 18.72 17.72
N HIS A 397 0.77 18.80 17.04
CA HIS A 397 1.41 20.06 16.64
C HIS A 397 0.96 20.57 15.27
N TRP A 398 0.03 19.85 14.63
CA TRP A 398 -0.62 20.26 13.38
C TRP A 398 -1.98 20.90 13.64
N PRO A 399 -2.53 21.69 12.69
CA PRO A 399 -3.91 22.15 12.76
C PRO A 399 -4.85 20.96 12.94
N GLN A 400 -5.88 21.12 13.79
CA GLN A 400 -6.86 20.07 14.04
C GLN A 400 -8.11 20.33 13.21
N HIS A 401 -8.67 19.25 12.61
CA HIS A 401 -9.87 19.30 11.80
C HIS A 401 -10.70 18.03 11.99
N ASP A 402 -12.02 18.12 11.93
CA ASP A 402 -12.92 17.00 12.21
C ASP A 402 -12.79 15.84 11.21
N TRP A 403 -12.39 16.12 9.97
CA TRP A 403 -12.25 15.10 8.94
C TRP A 403 -11.03 15.28 8.00
N ASP A 404 -10.45 16.47 7.82
CA ASP A 404 -9.36 16.70 6.89
C ASP A 404 -8.02 16.16 7.41
N TRP A 405 -7.85 14.85 7.30
CA TRP A 405 -6.58 14.17 7.53
C TRP A 405 -5.59 14.35 6.37
N LEU A 406 -6.07 14.78 5.20
CA LEU A 406 -5.28 14.87 3.97
C LEU A 406 -4.14 15.90 4.06
N MET A 407 -4.24 16.88 4.97
CA MET A 407 -3.25 17.94 5.14
C MET A 407 -1.83 17.46 5.40
N TRP A 408 -1.64 16.25 5.96
CA TRP A 408 -0.33 15.63 6.17
C TRP A 408 -0.01 14.54 5.14
N ALA A 409 -0.88 14.30 4.16
CA ALA A 409 -0.77 13.27 3.14
C ALA A 409 -0.71 13.85 1.70
N GLU A 410 -0.24 15.08 1.55
CA GLU A 410 -0.25 15.85 0.30
C GLU A 410 0.59 15.21 -0.82
N PHE A 411 1.53 14.34 -0.50
CA PHE A 411 2.42 13.68 -1.46
C PHE A 411 1.79 12.51 -2.22
N SER A 412 0.60 12.07 -1.86
CA SER A 412 0.05 10.80 -2.33
C SER A 412 -0.92 10.94 -3.50
N TYR A 413 -1.99 11.71 -3.33
CA TYR A 413 -3.13 11.77 -4.26
C TYR A 413 -2.79 12.29 -5.67
N PRO A 414 -1.78 13.17 -5.89
CA PRO A 414 -1.43 13.60 -7.24
C PRO A 414 -1.11 12.42 -8.15
N PHE A 415 -0.42 11.41 -7.60
CA PHE A 415 0.01 10.22 -8.33
C PHE A 415 -1.04 9.10 -8.36
N ASN A 416 -2.13 9.25 -7.63
CA ASN A 416 -3.33 8.46 -7.86
C ASN A 416 -4.07 9.00 -9.10
N TRP A 417 -4.32 10.31 -9.15
CA TRP A 417 -5.07 10.91 -10.26
C TRP A 417 -4.32 10.88 -11.59
N SER A 418 -3.01 11.07 -11.59
CA SER A 418 -2.20 10.93 -12.82
C SER A 418 -2.06 9.48 -13.28
N GLY A 419 -2.45 8.51 -12.45
CA GLY A 419 -2.28 7.09 -12.76
C GLY A 419 -0.82 6.64 -12.83
N SER A 420 0.14 7.47 -12.39
CA SER A 420 1.57 7.18 -12.42
C SER A 420 1.95 6.11 -11.41
N PRO A 421 2.88 5.18 -11.72
CA PRO A 421 3.41 4.25 -10.74
C PRO A 421 4.21 5.01 -9.68
N ALA A 422 4.10 4.57 -8.42
CA ALA A 422 4.83 5.16 -7.31
C ALA A 422 5.15 4.12 -6.23
N ALA A 423 6.29 4.27 -5.57
CA ALA A 423 6.68 3.43 -4.46
C ALA A 423 7.00 4.27 -3.23
N SER A 424 6.73 3.72 -2.03
CA SER A 424 7.30 4.20 -0.77
C SER A 424 8.26 3.16 -0.24
N LEU A 425 9.45 3.58 0.12
CA LEU A 425 10.50 2.70 0.63
C LEU A 425 11.18 3.31 1.88
N PRO A 426 11.65 2.49 2.84
CA PRO A 426 12.32 2.98 4.02
C PRO A 426 13.60 3.73 3.66
N CYS A 427 13.74 4.97 4.10
CA CYS A 427 14.92 5.79 3.81
C CYS A 427 15.68 6.25 5.07
N GLY A 428 15.13 6.02 6.23
CA GLY A 428 15.75 6.38 7.51
C GLY A 428 14.77 6.30 8.66
N PHE A 429 15.21 6.84 9.79
CA PHE A 429 14.43 6.90 11.03
C PHE A 429 14.49 8.31 11.61
N THR A 430 13.44 8.70 12.32
CA THR A 430 13.44 9.89 13.17
C THR A 430 14.33 9.66 14.39
N PRO A 431 14.68 10.71 15.16
CA PRO A 431 15.39 10.57 16.44
C PRO A 431 14.64 9.67 17.45
N ALA A 432 13.31 9.59 17.34
CA ALA A 432 12.48 8.70 18.16
C ALA A 432 12.48 7.24 17.69
N GLY A 433 13.22 6.89 16.64
CA GLY A 433 13.29 5.53 16.10
C GLY A 433 12.08 5.12 15.24
N LEU A 434 11.32 6.07 14.75
CA LEU A 434 10.18 5.82 13.87
C LEU A 434 10.60 5.87 12.39
N PRO A 435 10.12 4.94 11.54
CA PRO A 435 10.49 4.91 10.13
C PRO A 435 10.06 6.16 9.37
N VAL A 436 10.86 6.50 8.36
CA VAL A 436 10.56 7.53 7.35
C VAL A 436 10.68 6.88 5.97
N GLY A 437 9.72 7.17 5.09
CA GLY A 437 9.68 6.68 3.72
C GLY A 437 10.02 7.76 2.70
N LEU A 438 10.85 7.39 1.72
CA LEU A 438 11.05 8.12 0.49
C LEU A 438 10.02 7.64 -0.55
N GLN A 439 9.40 8.55 -1.29
CA GLN A 439 8.57 8.20 -2.43
C GLN A 439 9.35 8.36 -3.74
N ILE A 440 9.27 7.33 -4.60
CA ILE A 440 9.76 7.35 -5.99
C ILE A 440 8.53 7.31 -6.90
N VAL A 441 8.40 8.29 -7.79
CA VAL A 441 7.32 8.37 -8.78
C VAL A 441 7.92 8.26 -10.17
N GLY A 442 7.37 7.38 -11.00
CA GLY A 442 7.74 7.25 -12.42
C GLY A 442 6.73 7.90 -13.35
N ARG A 443 7.09 7.99 -14.63
CA ARG A 443 6.12 8.33 -15.68
C ARG A 443 5.02 7.27 -15.73
N ARG A 444 3.84 7.65 -16.17
CA ARG A 444 2.76 6.67 -16.36
C ARG A 444 3.23 5.53 -17.26
N PHE A 445 2.92 4.30 -16.89
CA PHE A 445 3.31 3.03 -17.51
C PHE A 445 4.77 2.57 -17.25
N ASP A 446 5.58 3.36 -16.55
CA ASP A 446 6.95 2.98 -16.20
C ASP A 446 7.02 2.27 -14.84
N ASP A 447 6.19 1.23 -14.67
CA ASP A 447 6.20 0.37 -13.47
C ASP A 447 7.57 -0.26 -13.23
N LEU A 448 8.20 -0.74 -14.31
CA LEU A 448 9.51 -1.38 -14.22
C LEU A 448 10.61 -0.39 -13.79
N GLY A 449 10.60 0.83 -14.33
CA GLY A 449 11.57 1.86 -13.93
C GLY A 449 11.50 2.20 -12.45
N VAL A 450 10.27 2.33 -11.88
CA VAL A 450 10.10 2.57 -10.44
C VAL A 450 10.61 1.39 -9.62
N LEU A 451 10.31 0.14 -10.01
CA LEU A 451 10.82 -1.06 -9.35
C LEU A 451 12.35 -1.14 -9.43
N GLN A 452 12.94 -0.81 -10.58
CA GLN A 452 14.39 -0.81 -10.80
C GLN A 452 15.09 0.27 -9.96
N ALA A 453 14.56 1.49 -9.91
CA ALA A 453 15.09 2.57 -9.06
C ALA A 453 14.99 2.21 -7.57
N SER A 454 13.87 1.58 -7.17
CA SER A 454 13.68 1.08 -5.82
C SER A 454 14.68 -0.04 -5.47
N ALA A 455 14.95 -0.97 -6.40
CA ALA A 455 15.91 -2.06 -6.20
C ALA A 455 17.35 -1.55 -6.11
N ALA A 456 17.70 -0.53 -6.90
CA ALA A 456 19.02 0.11 -6.83
C ALA A 456 19.21 0.79 -5.46
N PHE A 457 18.19 1.46 -4.94
CA PHE A 457 18.22 2.04 -3.60
C PHE A 457 18.29 0.97 -2.50
N GLU A 458 17.50 -0.13 -2.62
CA GLU A 458 17.54 -1.26 -1.67
C GLU A 458 18.91 -1.91 -1.60
N GLU A 459 19.61 -2.05 -2.73
CA GLU A 459 20.97 -2.58 -2.77
C GLU A 459 21.98 -1.66 -2.08
N ALA A 460 21.87 -0.33 -2.28
CA ALA A 460 22.73 0.66 -1.66
C ALA A 460 22.44 0.85 -0.16
N ARG A 461 21.17 0.74 0.25
CA ARG A 461 20.71 0.93 1.63
C ARG A 461 19.68 -0.12 2.04
N PRO A 462 20.09 -1.36 2.31
CA PRO A 462 19.17 -2.45 2.64
C PRO A 462 18.47 -2.23 3.97
N TRP A 463 17.15 -2.52 4.01
CA TRP A 463 16.30 -2.39 5.20
C TRP A 463 15.65 -3.70 5.66
N ALA A 464 15.67 -4.75 4.84
CA ALA A 464 14.94 -6.00 5.12
C ALA A 464 15.42 -6.75 6.39
N HIS A 465 16.60 -6.39 6.93
CA HIS A 465 17.13 -6.92 8.19
C HIS A 465 16.50 -6.28 9.44
N LEU A 466 15.86 -5.13 9.29
CA LEU A 466 15.25 -4.40 10.40
C LEU A 466 14.07 -5.17 10.99
N ARG A 467 13.96 -5.18 12.30
CA ARG A 467 12.90 -5.84 13.06
C ARG A 467 12.28 -4.84 14.01
N PRO A 468 11.00 -4.51 13.87
CA PRO A 468 10.34 -3.61 14.80
C PRO A 468 10.22 -4.25 16.20
N PRO A 469 10.19 -3.42 17.26
CA PRO A 469 10.14 -3.91 18.65
C PRO A 469 8.93 -4.81 18.94
N LEU A 470 7.77 -4.51 18.37
CA LEU A 470 6.57 -5.32 18.60
C LEU A 470 6.57 -6.66 17.83
N ALA A 471 7.51 -6.86 16.91
CA ALA A 471 7.67 -8.10 16.14
C ALA A 471 8.65 -9.10 16.77
N GLN A 472 9.22 -8.77 17.92
CA GLN A 472 10.18 -9.59 18.65
C GLN A 472 9.51 -10.47 19.70
#